data_c68a6bdfda8a8672d5d9cb276d9b928e
#
_entry.id   c68a6bdfda8a8672d5d9cb276d9b928e
#
_cell.length_a   1.000
_cell.length_b   1.000
_cell.length_c   1.000
_cell.angle_alpha   90.00
_cell.angle_beta   90.00
_cell.angle_gamma   90.00
#
_symmetry.space_group_name_H-M   'P 1'
#
loop_
_entity.id
_entity.type
_entity.pdbx_description
1 polymer ?
#
loop_
_entity_poly.entity_id
_entity_poly.type
_entity_poly.pdbx_seq_one_letter_code
_entity_poly.pdbx_strand_id
1 'polypeptide(L)'
;MSSGKKLIKYNSELIHDLPPWAQELATKYCTETVNLYFVHGNIRDFLPHNHRASAHFVFVKIWDYISEVIFGNKDIIVFYDKSSGVSFCMQEMEQTYIATMHSRYPEVPIEDFYSRDPVKAFAYLERYFTLNMGSGRRMVLIIDYAETVIPAEEIGNLDAVDRYCLVTLNRWSHDPQFTNEDISIVMLTENLADVNSRLVASPSTVKVAIPLPSEAIRIHFLTYLQNKEELLLERLLNAERVGKLTSGLNLLNLNQLAKESYNEDVPITFEYLRKKKQEIIENEAGGLLEFLETEHDLSFIAGHEFVKKRFKSMAKALKQGRTDVLPMGYLISGPIGTGKSFLVSAFAGEIGIPMVRLKNFHTQWQGTTESNLEKVLNILRAMAPVAVMIDEADAVLGNRKLQDGVGSSRVFAQIANFMGNTDYRGKIIWFLITSRPDLLPIDLKRQGRAEEHLALFYPETLTEKVEIFETLQRKLKIKTKDISFSNIINRKLKFPISGADIEAILVRSKMNASADNRMMLTAEDIEQTIDDFIPPSYPYDIELQNLVAVLECTSKEMLPKQYQNIQRSKLVAEIQELKQLLGEK
;
A
#
# COMPACT_ATOMS: atom_id res chain seq x y z
N MET A 1 6.78 25.95 -46.82
CA MET A 1 7.25 24.67 -47.38
C MET A 1 7.43 23.73 -46.18
N SER A 2 6.51 22.80 -45.99
CA SER A 2 6.53 21.88 -44.85
C SER A 2 7.65 20.89 -45.09
N SER A 3 8.70 20.99 -44.29
CA SER A 3 9.71 19.94 -44.22
C SER A 3 9.03 18.67 -43.69
N GLY A 4 8.97 17.66 -44.57
CA GLY A 4 8.37 16.39 -44.22
C GLY A 4 9.08 15.76 -43.03
N LYS A 5 8.50 15.91 -41.85
CA LYS A 5 8.86 15.09 -40.69
C LYS A 5 8.69 13.64 -41.13
N LYS A 6 9.79 12.92 -41.27
CA LYS A 6 9.74 11.46 -41.38
C LYS A 6 9.25 10.95 -40.02
N LEU A 7 7.94 10.85 -39.88
CA LEU A 7 7.32 10.05 -38.84
C LEU A 7 7.98 8.67 -38.90
N ILE A 8 8.80 8.38 -37.93
CA ILE A 8 9.15 7.00 -37.66
C ILE A 8 7.85 6.40 -37.13
N LYS A 9 7.06 5.86 -38.06
CA LYS A 9 5.98 4.98 -37.71
C LYS A 9 6.63 3.83 -36.94
N TYR A 10 6.55 3.88 -35.62
CA TYR A 10 6.58 2.66 -34.86
C TYR A 10 5.59 1.73 -35.56
N ASN A 11 6.07 0.61 -36.06
CA ASN A 11 5.20 -0.38 -36.61
C ASN A 11 4.17 -0.70 -35.52
N SER A 12 2.88 -0.49 -35.79
CA SER A 12 1.83 -0.66 -34.78
C SER A 12 1.88 -2.05 -34.12
N GLU A 13 2.38 -3.07 -34.85
CA GLU A 13 2.64 -4.41 -34.34
C GLU A 13 3.70 -4.42 -33.23
N LEU A 14 4.70 -3.52 -33.27
CA LEU A 14 5.76 -3.47 -32.26
C LEU A 14 5.31 -2.86 -30.93
N ILE A 15 4.38 -1.90 -30.99
CA ILE A 15 3.84 -1.28 -29.79
C ILE A 15 2.99 -2.29 -29.01
N HIS A 16 2.25 -3.16 -29.71
CA HIS A 16 1.40 -4.16 -29.07
C HIS A 16 2.17 -5.21 -28.27
N ASP A 17 3.42 -5.47 -28.59
CA ASP A 17 4.27 -6.43 -27.89
C ASP A 17 4.91 -5.85 -26.61
N LEU A 18 4.80 -4.53 -26.39
CA LEU A 18 5.35 -3.88 -25.21
C LEU A 18 4.43 -4.05 -23.99
N PRO A 19 4.96 -3.98 -22.76
CA PRO A 19 4.13 -3.92 -21.58
C PRO A 19 3.24 -2.65 -21.60
N PRO A 20 2.05 -2.67 -20.96
CA PRO A 20 1.05 -1.59 -21.08
C PRO A 20 1.58 -0.18 -20.80
N TRP A 21 2.44 -0.02 -19.80
CA TRP A 21 3.07 1.27 -19.50
C TRP A 21 3.99 1.77 -20.63
N ALA A 22 4.74 0.86 -21.26
CA ALA A 22 5.62 1.18 -22.36
C ALA A 22 4.82 1.45 -23.66
N GLN A 23 3.68 0.76 -23.86
CA GLN A 23 2.73 1.08 -24.91
C GLN A 23 2.19 2.50 -24.76
N GLU A 24 1.82 2.89 -23.52
CA GLU A 24 1.35 4.25 -23.23
C GLU A 24 2.42 5.29 -23.54
N LEU A 25 3.65 5.10 -23.06
CA LEU A 25 4.77 6.00 -23.32
C LEU A 25 5.05 6.13 -24.83
N ALA A 26 5.18 4.98 -25.53
CA ALA A 26 5.43 4.97 -26.96
C ALA A 26 4.31 5.62 -27.77
N THR A 27 3.05 5.37 -27.40
CA THR A 27 1.89 5.99 -28.07
C THR A 27 1.90 7.51 -27.89
N LYS A 28 2.13 8.00 -26.66
CA LYS A 28 2.21 9.44 -26.38
C LYS A 28 3.39 10.10 -27.07
N TYR A 29 4.54 9.44 -27.13
CA TYR A 29 5.69 9.89 -27.92
C TYR A 29 5.35 9.99 -29.41
N CYS A 30 4.71 8.98 -29.99
CA CYS A 30 4.33 8.97 -31.40
C CYS A 30 3.27 10.02 -31.77
N THR A 31 2.45 10.47 -30.81
CA THR A 31 1.46 11.53 -31.08
C THR A 31 2.07 12.94 -31.14
N GLU A 32 3.32 13.11 -30.74
CA GLU A 32 4.07 14.38 -30.76
C GLU A 32 3.33 15.55 -30.08
N THR A 33 2.44 15.25 -29.13
CA THR A 33 1.63 16.29 -28.45
C THR A 33 2.35 16.96 -27.31
N VAL A 34 3.32 16.24 -26.73
CA VAL A 34 4.14 16.66 -25.58
C VAL A 34 5.56 16.18 -25.77
N ASN A 35 6.51 16.86 -25.14
CA ASN A 35 7.92 16.48 -25.17
C ASN A 35 8.49 16.14 -23.79
N LEU A 36 7.72 16.28 -22.69
CA LEU A 36 8.14 15.99 -21.34
C LEU A 36 7.30 14.85 -20.74
N TYR A 37 8.00 13.81 -20.24
CA TYR A 37 7.43 12.58 -19.72
C TYR A 37 7.97 12.31 -18.32
N PHE A 38 7.06 12.06 -17.35
CA PHE A 38 7.41 11.48 -16.06
C PHE A 38 7.19 9.98 -16.12
N VAL A 39 8.25 9.20 -15.92
CA VAL A 39 8.19 7.75 -15.72
C VAL A 39 8.45 7.46 -14.26
N HIS A 40 7.51 6.85 -13.58
CA HIS A 40 7.56 6.71 -12.12
C HIS A 40 7.11 5.33 -11.64
N GLY A 41 7.28 5.08 -10.34
CA GLY A 41 6.90 3.81 -9.70
C GLY A 41 8.07 2.84 -9.64
N ASN A 42 7.90 1.62 -10.14
CA ASN A 42 8.89 0.54 -10.03
C ASN A 42 10.06 0.70 -11.03
N ILE A 43 10.68 1.88 -11.06
CA ILE A 43 11.73 2.24 -12.03
C ILE A 43 13.11 1.60 -11.72
N ARG A 44 13.34 1.14 -10.49
CA ARG A 44 14.63 0.55 -10.08
C ARG A 44 14.70 -0.95 -10.35
N ASP A 45 13.60 -1.55 -10.76
CA ASP A 45 13.47 -2.99 -11.00
C ASP A 45 14.10 -3.45 -12.32
N PHE A 46 14.05 -4.75 -12.54
CA PHE A 46 14.31 -5.34 -13.84
C PHE A 46 13.04 -5.29 -14.70
N LEU A 47 13.20 -5.05 -15.98
CA LEU A 47 12.11 -4.98 -16.95
C LEU A 47 12.26 -6.09 -17.99
N PRO A 48 11.18 -6.82 -18.32
CA PRO A 48 11.23 -7.85 -19.35
C PRO A 48 11.38 -7.23 -20.74
N HIS A 49 12.40 -7.66 -21.45
CA HIS A 49 12.61 -7.28 -22.83
C HIS A 49 12.61 -8.54 -23.71
N ASN A 50 11.74 -8.57 -24.71
CA ASN A 50 11.69 -9.64 -25.68
C ASN A 50 12.67 -9.34 -26.83
N HIS A 51 13.85 -9.89 -26.74
CA HIS A 51 14.83 -9.71 -27.82
C HIS A 51 14.40 -10.53 -29.03
N ARG A 52 14.15 -9.88 -30.18
CA ARG A 52 13.66 -10.51 -31.42
C ARG A 52 14.51 -11.70 -31.92
N ALA A 53 15.74 -11.82 -31.45
CA ALA A 53 16.66 -12.87 -31.85
C ALA A 53 16.65 -14.10 -30.89
N SER A 54 16.01 -14.01 -29.74
CA SER A 54 15.95 -15.11 -28.78
C SER A 54 14.49 -15.41 -28.38
N ALA A 55 14.15 -16.69 -28.32
CA ALA A 55 12.83 -17.14 -27.84
C ALA A 55 12.63 -16.91 -26.32
N HIS A 56 13.56 -16.24 -25.65
CA HIS A 56 13.59 -16.07 -24.22
C HIS A 56 13.57 -14.59 -23.85
N PHE A 57 12.84 -14.26 -22.77
CA PHE A 57 12.88 -12.93 -22.16
C PHE A 57 14.28 -12.65 -21.60
N VAL A 58 14.79 -11.45 -21.89
CA VAL A 58 15.95 -10.86 -21.23
C VAL A 58 15.44 -9.80 -20.25
N PHE A 59 16.08 -9.64 -19.12
CA PHE A 59 15.70 -8.66 -18.12
C PHE A 59 16.76 -7.58 -18.01
N VAL A 60 16.36 -6.34 -18.27
CA VAL A 60 17.24 -5.17 -18.35
C VAL A 60 16.84 -4.09 -17.34
N LYS A 61 17.71 -3.12 -17.09
CA LYS A 61 17.39 -1.96 -16.25
C LYS A 61 16.59 -0.93 -17.05
N ILE A 62 15.95 0.00 -16.34
CA ILE A 62 15.10 1.05 -16.94
C ILE A 62 15.86 1.88 -17.98
N TRP A 63 17.13 2.20 -17.72
CA TRP A 63 17.96 3.00 -18.61
C TRP A 63 18.15 2.30 -19.95
N ASP A 64 18.53 1.02 -19.92
CA ASP A 64 18.70 0.20 -21.11
C ASP A 64 17.36 0.02 -21.83
N TYR A 65 16.28 -0.23 -21.07
CA TYR A 65 14.96 -0.39 -21.66
C TYR A 65 14.48 0.87 -22.39
N ILE A 66 14.60 2.03 -21.75
CA ILE A 66 14.15 3.31 -22.34
C ILE A 66 15.03 3.65 -23.55
N SER A 67 16.36 3.52 -23.43
CA SER A 67 17.28 3.89 -24.50
C SER A 67 17.22 2.94 -25.68
N GLU A 68 17.12 1.63 -25.48
CA GLU A 68 17.15 0.65 -26.56
C GLU A 68 15.75 0.37 -27.16
N VAL A 69 14.72 0.28 -26.29
CA VAL A 69 13.38 -0.16 -26.72
C VAL A 69 12.50 1.01 -27.12
N ILE A 70 12.48 2.08 -26.32
CA ILE A 70 11.59 3.22 -26.57
C ILE A 70 12.25 4.25 -27.52
N PHE A 71 13.47 4.61 -27.24
CA PHE A 71 14.21 5.66 -27.93
C PHE A 71 15.42 5.16 -28.76
N GLY A 72 15.49 3.85 -29.06
CA GLY A 72 16.59 3.27 -29.83
C GLY A 72 16.76 3.83 -31.25
N ASN A 73 15.83 4.62 -31.71
CA ASN A 73 15.88 5.34 -32.97
C ASN A 73 16.40 6.79 -32.86
N LYS A 74 16.76 7.25 -31.67
CA LYS A 74 17.30 8.58 -31.44
C LYS A 74 18.76 8.67 -31.85
N ASP A 75 19.14 9.83 -32.40
CA ASP A 75 20.52 10.08 -32.83
C ASP A 75 21.42 10.44 -31.66
N ILE A 76 20.83 11.01 -30.59
CA ILE A 76 21.52 11.34 -29.32
C ILE A 76 20.63 10.98 -28.15
N ILE A 77 21.15 10.20 -27.22
CA ILE A 77 20.55 9.86 -25.93
C ILE A 77 21.49 10.32 -24.82
N VAL A 78 21.01 11.29 -24.04
CA VAL A 78 21.74 11.91 -22.93
C VAL A 78 21.13 11.47 -21.63
N PHE A 79 21.94 11.05 -20.67
CA PHE A 79 21.56 10.83 -19.28
C PHE A 79 22.11 11.94 -18.42
N TYR A 80 21.33 12.31 -17.41
CA TYR A 80 21.75 13.28 -16.40
C TYR A 80 21.25 12.87 -15.01
N ASP A 81 22.13 12.92 -14.03
CA ASP A 81 21.82 12.99 -12.60
C ASP A 81 22.83 13.88 -11.88
N LYS A 82 22.45 14.43 -10.70
CA LYS A 82 23.33 15.34 -9.93
C LYS A 82 24.61 14.69 -9.43
N SER A 83 24.72 13.35 -9.38
CA SER A 83 25.91 12.68 -8.87
C SER A 83 26.91 12.32 -9.98
N SER A 84 26.42 11.91 -11.13
CA SER A 84 27.24 11.49 -12.26
C SER A 84 27.46 12.61 -13.30
N GLY A 85 26.54 13.57 -13.36
CA GLY A 85 26.54 14.61 -14.39
C GLY A 85 25.97 14.13 -15.72
N VAL A 86 26.42 14.72 -16.83
CA VAL A 86 25.99 14.36 -18.18
C VAL A 86 26.74 13.12 -18.64
N SER A 87 26.03 12.13 -19.18
CA SER A 87 26.59 10.91 -19.77
C SER A 87 25.77 10.47 -20.99
N PHE A 88 26.25 9.49 -21.76
CA PHE A 88 25.66 9.10 -23.03
C PHE A 88 25.45 7.59 -23.11
N CYS A 89 24.45 7.17 -23.87
CA CYS A 89 24.14 5.76 -24.08
C CYS A 89 25.27 5.03 -24.85
N MET A 90 25.89 5.69 -25.83
CA MET A 90 26.96 5.15 -26.68
C MET A 90 28.11 6.13 -26.82
N GLN A 91 29.32 5.59 -26.95
CA GLN A 91 30.53 6.40 -27.13
C GLN A 91 30.49 7.29 -28.40
N GLU A 92 29.85 6.83 -29.46
CA GLU A 92 29.68 7.62 -30.69
C GLU A 92 28.80 8.87 -30.48
N MET A 93 27.75 8.76 -29.63
CA MET A 93 26.90 9.88 -29.27
C MET A 93 27.65 10.90 -28.44
N GLU A 94 28.47 10.42 -27.50
CA GLU A 94 29.36 11.25 -26.68
C GLU A 94 30.37 12.03 -27.55
N GLN A 95 31.08 11.35 -28.44
CA GLN A 95 32.02 11.97 -29.38
C GLN A 95 31.35 13.03 -30.24
N THR A 96 30.15 12.76 -30.76
CA THR A 96 29.36 13.70 -31.55
C THR A 96 29.00 14.95 -30.74
N TYR A 97 28.57 14.79 -29.48
CA TYR A 97 28.26 15.88 -28.59
C TYR A 97 29.48 16.76 -28.33
N ILE A 98 30.59 16.16 -27.91
CA ILE A 98 31.83 16.85 -27.60
C ILE A 98 32.40 17.57 -28.82
N ALA A 99 32.46 16.91 -29.98
CA ALA A 99 32.94 17.54 -31.22
C ALA A 99 32.10 18.77 -31.61
N THR A 100 30.78 18.68 -31.47
CA THR A 100 29.88 19.79 -31.76
C THR A 100 30.09 20.96 -30.77
N MET A 101 30.14 20.65 -29.47
CA MET A 101 30.26 21.68 -28.42
C MET A 101 31.65 22.33 -28.42
N HIS A 102 32.71 21.54 -28.53
CA HIS A 102 34.09 22.07 -28.54
C HIS A 102 34.37 22.88 -29.80
N SER A 103 33.83 22.49 -30.97
CA SER A 103 33.95 23.29 -32.18
C SER A 103 33.29 24.67 -32.05
N ARG A 104 32.19 24.79 -31.29
CA ARG A 104 31.46 26.05 -31.12
C ARG A 104 31.95 26.89 -29.95
N TYR A 105 32.48 26.24 -28.90
CA TYR A 105 32.93 26.83 -27.65
C TYR A 105 34.31 26.30 -27.28
N PRO A 106 35.35 26.60 -28.09
CA PRO A 106 36.71 26.07 -27.88
C PRO A 106 37.37 26.54 -26.59
N GLU A 107 36.89 27.65 -26.01
CA GLU A 107 37.38 28.20 -24.76
C GLU A 107 36.87 27.50 -23.51
N VAL A 108 35.81 26.65 -23.66
CA VAL A 108 35.22 25.92 -22.53
C VAL A 108 35.98 24.60 -22.35
N PRO A 109 36.43 24.30 -21.11
CA PRO A 109 37.03 23.00 -20.82
C PRO A 109 36.03 21.86 -21.11
N ILE A 110 36.54 20.78 -21.72
CA ILE A 110 35.71 19.62 -22.08
C ILE A 110 34.97 19.05 -20.86
N GLU A 111 35.63 19.10 -19.70
CA GLU A 111 35.07 18.61 -18.42
C GLU A 111 33.78 19.36 -18.01
N ASP A 112 33.65 20.64 -18.37
CA ASP A 112 32.45 21.45 -18.07
C ASP A 112 31.20 20.95 -18.86
N PHE A 113 31.39 20.30 -20.00
CA PHE A 113 30.30 19.73 -20.77
C PHE A 113 29.68 18.47 -20.11
N TYR A 114 30.38 17.87 -19.13
CA TYR A 114 29.90 16.75 -18.29
C TYR A 114 29.47 17.19 -16.90
N SER A 115 29.20 18.48 -16.72
CA SER A 115 28.96 19.07 -15.41
C SER A 115 27.91 18.31 -14.59
N ARG A 116 28.18 18.16 -13.28
CA ARG A 116 27.23 17.69 -12.28
C ARG A 116 26.33 18.82 -11.78
N ASP A 117 26.80 20.07 -11.89
CA ASP A 117 26.01 21.25 -11.57
C ASP A 117 24.84 21.38 -12.58
N PRO A 118 23.57 21.28 -12.14
CA PRO A 118 22.45 21.31 -13.05
C PRO A 118 22.33 22.63 -13.83
N VAL A 119 22.77 23.76 -13.27
CA VAL A 119 22.74 25.06 -13.96
C VAL A 119 23.66 25.03 -15.18
N LYS A 120 24.90 24.54 -15.01
CA LYS A 120 25.86 24.40 -16.12
C LYS A 120 25.40 23.34 -17.11
N ALA A 121 25.00 22.14 -16.60
CA ALA A 121 24.57 21.04 -17.43
C ALA A 121 23.41 21.44 -18.34
N PHE A 122 22.34 22.04 -17.79
CA PHE A 122 21.18 22.46 -18.56
C PHE A 122 21.52 23.59 -19.54
N ALA A 123 22.39 24.52 -19.16
CA ALA A 123 22.83 25.58 -20.06
C ALA A 123 23.59 25.02 -21.29
N TYR A 124 24.48 24.03 -21.10
CA TYR A 124 25.20 23.41 -22.23
C TYR A 124 24.30 22.48 -23.05
N LEU A 125 23.42 21.72 -22.41
CA LEU A 125 22.45 20.88 -23.13
C LEU A 125 21.49 21.74 -23.97
N GLU A 126 20.99 22.85 -23.43
CA GLU A 126 20.15 23.77 -24.19
C GLU A 126 20.88 24.33 -25.42
N ARG A 127 22.13 24.75 -25.26
CA ARG A 127 22.97 25.19 -26.39
C ARG A 127 23.13 24.10 -27.44
N TYR A 128 23.39 22.87 -27.01
CA TYR A 128 23.53 21.73 -27.90
C TYR A 128 22.24 21.44 -28.67
N PHE A 129 21.10 21.44 -27.96
CA PHE A 129 19.79 21.25 -28.60
C PHE A 129 19.52 22.36 -29.62
N THR A 130 19.75 23.62 -29.24
CA THR A 130 19.55 24.78 -30.13
C THR A 130 20.45 24.73 -31.37
N LEU A 131 21.71 24.30 -31.24
CA LEU A 131 22.62 24.14 -32.38
C LEU A 131 22.17 23.04 -33.36
N ASN A 132 21.41 22.07 -32.90
CA ASN A 132 20.94 20.95 -33.71
C ASN A 132 19.47 21.12 -34.17
N MET A 133 18.77 22.19 -33.78
CA MET A 133 17.44 22.50 -34.29
C MET A 133 17.48 22.74 -35.79
N GLY A 134 16.47 22.23 -36.51
CA GLY A 134 16.40 22.28 -37.97
C GLY A 134 17.33 21.30 -38.71
N SER A 135 18.20 20.56 -38.00
CA SER A 135 19.05 19.52 -38.60
C SER A 135 18.33 18.19 -38.84
N GLY A 136 17.12 18.03 -38.27
CA GLY A 136 16.36 16.78 -38.26
C GLY A 136 16.90 15.72 -37.29
N ARG A 137 17.85 16.07 -36.43
CA ARG A 137 18.37 15.17 -35.39
C ARG A 137 17.32 14.93 -34.29
N ARG A 138 17.20 13.67 -33.90
CA ARG A 138 16.28 13.20 -32.88
C ARG A 138 17.05 13.04 -31.58
N MET A 139 16.59 13.75 -30.54
CA MET A 139 17.35 13.84 -29.28
C MET A 139 16.45 13.45 -28.10
N VAL A 140 17.04 12.84 -27.07
CA VAL A 140 16.35 12.62 -25.80
C VAL A 140 17.29 12.91 -24.65
N LEU A 141 16.75 13.58 -23.62
CA LEU A 141 17.38 13.81 -22.34
C LEU A 141 16.63 12.97 -21.30
N ILE A 142 17.32 12.09 -20.62
CA ILE A 142 16.79 11.25 -19.54
C ILE A 142 17.41 11.77 -18.24
N ILE A 143 16.56 12.30 -17.35
CA ILE A 143 16.96 12.83 -16.04
C ILE A 143 16.56 11.83 -14.99
N ASP A 144 17.53 11.21 -14.32
CA ASP A 144 17.28 10.30 -13.23
C ASP A 144 17.29 11.05 -11.88
N TYR A 145 16.65 10.47 -10.85
CA TYR A 145 16.42 11.12 -9.56
C TYR A 145 15.82 12.52 -9.71
N ALA A 146 14.74 12.61 -10.48
CA ALA A 146 14.08 13.88 -10.82
C ALA A 146 13.71 14.70 -9.58
N GLU A 147 13.39 14.07 -8.47
CA GLU A 147 13.11 14.68 -7.17
C GLU A 147 14.30 15.47 -6.60
N THR A 148 15.53 15.13 -6.99
CA THR A 148 16.71 15.88 -6.58
C THR A 148 16.92 17.15 -7.41
N VAL A 149 16.39 17.18 -8.62
CA VAL A 149 16.52 18.31 -9.58
C VAL A 149 15.39 19.32 -9.41
N ILE A 150 14.18 18.84 -9.15
CA ILE A 150 12.96 19.64 -8.96
C ILE A 150 12.15 19.11 -7.77
N PRO A 151 12.60 19.29 -6.53
CA PRO A 151 11.95 18.75 -5.34
C PRO A 151 10.53 19.28 -5.12
N ALA A 152 9.71 18.53 -4.38
CA ALA A 152 8.30 18.83 -4.08
C ALA A 152 8.14 19.92 -3.02
N GLU A 153 8.75 21.08 -3.24
CA GLU A 153 8.65 22.22 -2.35
C GLU A 153 7.83 23.36 -2.96
N GLU A 154 7.32 24.25 -2.10
CA GLU A 154 6.72 25.49 -2.56
C GLU A 154 7.80 26.40 -3.17
N ILE A 155 7.46 27.16 -4.21
CA ILE A 155 8.42 28.01 -4.93
C ILE A 155 9.20 28.95 -3.99
N GLY A 156 8.56 29.39 -2.91
CA GLY A 156 9.21 30.27 -1.92
C GLY A 156 10.36 29.59 -1.18
N ASN A 157 10.30 28.28 -1.01
CA ASN A 157 11.25 27.48 -0.25
C ASN A 157 12.35 26.86 -1.13
N LEU A 158 12.11 26.74 -2.45
CA LEU A 158 13.11 26.26 -3.39
C LEU A 158 14.37 27.14 -3.36
N ASP A 159 15.54 26.53 -3.45
CA ASP A 159 16.78 27.27 -3.65
C ASP A 159 16.89 27.89 -5.06
N ALA A 160 17.94 28.62 -5.34
CA ALA A 160 18.13 29.30 -6.63
C ALA A 160 18.36 28.29 -7.77
N VAL A 161 19.01 27.16 -7.49
CA VAL A 161 19.34 26.11 -8.46
C VAL A 161 18.07 25.34 -8.83
N ASP A 162 17.30 24.93 -7.85
CA ASP A 162 16.05 24.17 -8.06
C ASP A 162 15.00 25.02 -8.78
N ARG A 163 14.90 26.32 -8.44
CA ARG A 163 14.07 27.28 -9.21
C ARG A 163 14.51 27.41 -10.66
N TYR A 164 15.84 27.49 -10.90
CA TYR A 164 16.36 27.54 -12.27
C TYR A 164 15.97 26.28 -13.05
N CYS A 165 16.16 25.09 -12.45
CA CYS A 165 15.80 23.82 -13.08
C CYS A 165 14.31 23.75 -13.39
N LEU A 166 13.47 24.07 -12.41
CA LEU A 166 12.00 24.08 -12.58
C LEU A 166 11.55 25.00 -13.71
N VAL A 167 12.07 26.23 -13.74
CA VAL A 167 11.73 27.21 -14.80
C VAL A 167 12.24 26.74 -16.15
N THR A 168 13.45 26.21 -16.23
CA THR A 168 14.04 25.73 -17.48
C THR A 168 13.27 24.57 -18.07
N LEU A 169 12.96 23.54 -17.26
CA LEU A 169 12.18 22.38 -17.72
C LEU A 169 10.75 22.77 -18.12
N ASN A 170 10.11 23.66 -17.34
CA ASN A 170 8.80 24.15 -17.68
C ASN A 170 8.83 24.97 -19.00
N ARG A 171 9.85 25.79 -19.23
CA ARG A 171 10.04 26.52 -20.47
C ARG A 171 10.23 25.56 -21.66
N TRP A 172 11.13 24.58 -21.55
CA TRP A 172 11.35 23.58 -22.60
C TRP A 172 10.11 22.77 -22.95
N SER A 173 9.22 22.53 -21.98
CA SER A 173 7.97 21.80 -22.23
C SER A 173 6.90 22.62 -22.99
N HIS A 174 7.04 23.96 -23.04
CA HIS A 174 6.09 24.86 -23.68
C HIS A 174 6.66 25.60 -24.90
N ASP A 175 7.99 25.62 -25.06
CA ASP A 175 8.64 26.35 -26.13
C ASP A 175 8.39 25.66 -27.48
N PRO A 176 7.77 26.37 -28.47
CA PRO A 176 7.55 25.83 -29.81
C PRO A 176 8.84 25.35 -30.51
N GLN A 177 10.00 25.91 -30.16
CA GLN A 177 11.28 25.47 -30.73
C GLN A 177 11.63 24.05 -30.25
N PHE A 178 11.34 23.70 -29.00
CA PHE A 178 11.55 22.36 -28.45
C PHE A 178 10.44 21.39 -28.87
N THR A 179 9.19 21.82 -28.84
CA THR A 179 8.04 20.94 -29.10
C THR A 179 7.86 20.59 -30.58
N ASN A 180 8.35 21.47 -31.49
CA ASN A 180 8.28 21.20 -32.95
C ASN A 180 9.46 20.37 -33.47
N GLU A 181 10.52 20.24 -32.68
CA GLU A 181 11.65 19.35 -32.97
C GLU A 181 11.47 18.02 -32.23
N ASP A 182 12.14 16.97 -32.71
CA ASP A 182 12.09 15.65 -32.06
C ASP A 182 13.03 15.60 -30.83
N ILE A 183 12.75 16.47 -29.85
CA ILE A 183 13.46 16.56 -28.58
C ILE A 183 12.52 16.04 -27.49
N SER A 184 12.89 14.97 -26.82
CA SER A 184 12.10 14.40 -25.72
C SER A 184 12.86 14.54 -24.39
N ILE A 185 12.14 14.81 -23.31
CA ILE A 185 12.69 14.89 -21.94
C ILE A 185 11.96 13.84 -21.11
N VAL A 186 12.71 12.91 -20.52
CA VAL A 186 12.18 11.86 -19.66
C VAL A 186 12.70 12.06 -18.24
N MET A 187 11.79 12.24 -17.30
CA MET A 187 12.08 12.41 -15.88
C MET A 187 11.78 11.09 -15.16
N LEU A 188 12.79 10.49 -14.52
CA LEU A 188 12.65 9.26 -13.77
C LEU A 188 12.58 9.58 -12.27
N THR A 189 11.54 9.11 -11.60
CA THR A 189 11.37 9.20 -10.15
C THR A 189 10.63 7.98 -9.61
N GLU A 190 10.90 7.57 -8.40
CA GLU A 190 10.12 6.50 -7.78
C GLU A 190 8.72 6.98 -7.42
N ASN A 191 8.56 8.26 -7.06
CA ASN A 191 7.30 8.79 -6.61
C ASN A 191 7.06 10.21 -7.11
N LEU A 192 5.94 10.45 -7.76
CA LEU A 192 5.56 11.78 -8.25
C LEU A 192 5.30 12.79 -7.13
N ALA A 193 4.98 12.34 -5.91
CA ALA A 193 4.77 13.24 -4.78
C ALA A 193 6.07 13.91 -4.31
N ASP A 194 7.23 13.33 -4.64
CA ASP A 194 8.54 13.88 -4.30
C ASP A 194 9.02 14.94 -5.31
N VAL A 195 8.29 15.11 -6.42
CA VAL A 195 8.60 16.04 -7.50
C VAL A 195 7.66 17.25 -7.48
N ASN A 196 8.14 18.40 -7.92
CA ASN A 196 7.38 19.65 -7.90
C ASN A 196 6.05 19.56 -8.66
N SER A 197 4.96 19.78 -7.93
CA SER A 197 3.60 19.62 -8.43
C SER A 197 3.24 20.50 -9.62
N ARG A 198 3.89 21.65 -9.78
CA ARG A 198 3.62 22.56 -10.92
C ARG A 198 4.01 21.93 -12.25
N LEU A 199 5.14 21.23 -12.31
CA LEU A 199 5.55 20.56 -13.52
C LEU A 199 4.77 19.26 -13.73
N VAL A 200 4.58 18.49 -12.65
CA VAL A 200 3.80 17.24 -12.67
C VAL A 200 2.34 17.46 -13.08
N ALA A 201 1.71 18.54 -12.64
CA ALA A 201 0.30 18.87 -12.98
C ALA A 201 0.16 19.64 -14.31
N SER A 202 1.25 19.98 -14.98
CA SER A 202 1.22 20.71 -16.24
C SER A 202 0.51 19.91 -17.35
N PRO A 203 -0.35 20.54 -18.17
CA PRO A 203 -0.96 19.87 -19.32
C PRO A 203 0.05 19.48 -20.41
N SER A 204 1.27 20.06 -20.38
CA SER A 204 2.38 19.75 -21.30
C SER A 204 3.23 18.57 -20.83
N THR A 205 2.79 17.83 -19.82
CA THR A 205 3.48 16.65 -19.28
C THR A 205 2.63 15.40 -19.34
N VAL A 206 3.27 14.27 -19.61
CA VAL A 206 2.65 12.94 -19.53
C VAL A 206 3.26 12.18 -18.37
N LYS A 207 2.43 11.43 -17.64
CA LYS A 207 2.82 10.60 -16.51
C LYS A 207 2.58 9.14 -16.86
N VAL A 208 3.62 8.33 -16.71
CA VAL A 208 3.57 6.90 -17.01
C VAL A 208 4.05 6.13 -15.78
N ALA A 209 3.17 5.32 -15.22
CA ALA A 209 3.48 4.54 -14.04
C ALA A 209 3.99 3.14 -14.42
N ILE A 210 5.16 2.73 -13.91
CA ILE A 210 5.64 1.36 -14.01
C ILE A 210 5.12 0.60 -12.78
N PRO A 211 4.20 -0.36 -12.97
CA PRO A 211 3.67 -1.15 -11.86
C PRO A 211 4.68 -2.19 -11.37
N LEU A 212 4.43 -2.74 -10.18
CA LEU A 212 5.12 -3.96 -9.75
C LEU A 212 4.82 -5.12 -10.72
N PRO A 213 5.74 -6.09 -10.84
CA PRO A 213 5.62 -7.17 -11.83
C PRO A 213 4.38 -8.04 -11.58
N SER A 214 3.67 -8.37 -12.65
CA SER A 214 2.57 -9.33 -12.62
C SER A 214 3.06 -10.75 -12.26
N GLU A 215 2.13 -11.63 -11.88
CA GLU A 215 2.46 -13.04 -11.63
C GLU A 215 3.20 -13.68 -12.81
N ALA A 216 2.74 -13.44 -14.04
CA ALA A 216 3.38 -13.98 -15.24
C ALA A 216 4.83 -13.49 -15.40
N ILE A 217 5.08 -12.20 -15.17
CA ILE A 217 6.44 -11.63 -15.26
C ILE A 217 7.34 -12.23 -14.18
N ARG A 218 6.86 -12.41 -12.95
CA ARG A 218 7.61 -13.05 -11.88
C ARG A 218 7.95 -14.51 -12.22
N ILE A 219 7.01 -15.27 -12.77
CA ILE A 219 7.25 -16.64 -13.22
C ILE A 219 8.32 -16.69 -14.31
N HIS A 220 8.23 -15.80 -15.31
CA HIS A 220 9.24 -15.71 -16.37
C HIS A 220 10.62 -15.38 -15.83
N PHE A 221 10.70 -14.46 -14.86
CA PHE A 221 11.97 -14.10 -14.23
C PHE A 221 12.58 -15.26 -13.42
N LEU A 222 11.76 -15.95 -12.63
CA LEU A 222 12.21 -17.12 -11.88
C LEU A 222 12.68 -18.25 -12.81
N THR A 223 11.99 -18.47 -13.93
CA THR A 223 12.41 -19.43 -14.95
C THR A 223 13.73 -19.02 -15.61
N TYR A 224 13.92 -17.72 -15.84
CA TYR A 224 15.19 -17.17 -16.34
C TYR A 224 16.34 -17.43 -15.36
N LEU A 225 16.13 -17.23 -14.05
CA LEU A 225 17.13 -17.54 -13.02
C LEU A 225 17.40 -19.04 -12.91
N GLN A 226 16.38 -19.90 -13.03
CA GLN A 226 16.56 -21.36 -13.08
C GLN A 226 17.42 -21.80 -14.26
N ASN A 227 17.19 -21.23 -15.45
CA ASN A 227 17.98 -21.55 -16.65
C ASN A 227 19.44 -21.10 -16.54
N LYS A 228 19.73 -20.14 -15.65
CA LYS A 228 21.09 -19.69 -15.31
C LYS A 228 21.73 -20.46 -14.17
N GLU A 229 21.00 -21.42 -13.57
CA GLU A 229 21.40 -22.14 -12.38
C GLU A 229 21.64 -21.24 -11.15
N GLU A 230 20.98 -20.07 -11.13
CA GLU A 230 21.08 -19.08 -10.04
C GLU A 230 19.94 -19.18 -9.01
N LEU A 231 19.09 -20.21 -9.08
CA LEU A 231 17.92 -20.38 -8.21
C LEU A 231 17.85 -21.81 -7.66
N LEU A 232 17.97 -21.93 -6.34
CA LEU A 232 17.79 -23.18 -5.61
C LEU A 232 16.41 -23.24 -4.97
N LEU A 233 15.58 -24.20 -5.39
CA LEU A 233 14.24 -24.41 -4.84
C LEU A 233 14.14 -25.75 -4.14
N GLU A 234 13.36 -25.81 -3.06
CA GLU A 234 12.96 -27.07 -2.43
C GLU A 234 12.19 -27.94 -3.44
N ARG A 235 12.29 -29.27 -3.30
CA ARG A 235 11.71 -30.26 -4.23
C ARG A 235 10.20 -30.07 -4.52
N LEU A 236 9.44 -29.46 -3.60
CA LEU A 236 8.00 -29.21 -3.72
C LEU A 236 7.65 -27.84 -4.31
N LEU A 237 8.64 -26.98 -4.54
CA LEU A 237 8.48 -25.66 -5.12
C LEU A 237 8.94 -25.65 -6.58
N ASN A 238 8.23 -24.89 -7.40
CA ASN A 238 8.61 -24.57 -8.78
C ASN A 238 8.41 -23.08 -9.04
N ALA A 239 8.92 -22.56 -10.18
CA ALA A 239 8.80 -21.16 -10.53
C ALA A 239 7.35 -20.64 -10.50
N GLU A 240 6.38 -21.45 -10.91
CA GLU A 240 4.97 -21.06 -10.90
C GLU A 240 4.43 -20.84 -9.47
N ARG A 241 4.72 -21.78 -8.55
CA ARG A 241 4.30 -21.65 -7.15
C ARG A 241 4.98 -20.47 -6.47
N VAL A 242 6.29 -20.32 -6.67
CA VAL A 242 7.03 -19.18 -6.13
C VAL A 242 6.51 -17.86 -6.71
N GLY A 243 6.24 -17.79 -8.01
CA GLY A 243 5.67 -16.62 -8.66
C GLY A 243 4.32 -16.19 -8.10
N LYS A 244 3.46 -17.16 -7.73
CA LYS A 244 2.18 -16.88 -7.04
C LYS A 244 2.39 -16.37 -5.63
N LEU A 245 3.26 -17.02 -4.87
CA LEU A 245 3.52 -16.68 -3.46
C LEU A 245 4.20 -15.31 -3.27
N THR A 246 4.94 -14.84 -4.28
CA THR A 246 5.71 -13.59 -4.24
C THR A 246 4.96 -12.36 -4.74
N SER A 247 3.62 -12.39 -4.76
CA SER A 247 2.82 -11.20 -5.08
C SER A 247 3.20 -10.02 -4.16
N GLY A 248 3.40 -8.85 -4.74
CA GLY A 248 3.85 -7.65 -4.01
C GLY A 248 5.37 -7.45 -4.01
N LEU A 249 6.18 -8.43 -4.41
CA LEU A 249 7.62 -8.26 -4.56
C LEU A 249 7.97 -7.81 -5.99
N ASN A 250 9.02 -7.01 -6.12
CA ASN A 250 9.64 -6.68 -7.38
C ASN A 250 10.67 -7.75 -7.81
N LEU A 251 11.18 -7.67 -9.03
CA LEU A 251 12.14 -8.68 -9.54
C LEU A 251 13.52 -8.55 -8.87
N LEU A 252 13.87 -7.34 -8.41
CA LEU A 252 15.10 -7.12 -7.66
C LEU A 252 15.08 -7.89 -6.33
N ASN A 253 13.94 -7.85 -5.62
CA ASN A 253 13.75 -8.64 -4.39
C ASN A 253 13.88 -10.15 -4.68
N LEU A 254 13.28 -10.63 -5.76
CA LEU A 254 13.38 -12.03 -6.16
C LEU A 254 14.82 -12.42 -6.50
N ASN A 255 15.55 -11.53 -7.16
CA ASN A 255 16.97 -11.74 -7.46
C ASN A 255 17.82 -11.81 -6.20
N GLN A 256 17.53 -10.96 -5.21
CA GLN A 256 18.22 -11.00 -3.91
C GLN A 256 17.95 -12.32 -3.17
N LEU A 257 16.67 -12.75 -3.10
CA LEU A 257 16.31 -14.04 -2.50
C LEU A 257 17.00 -15.22 -3.19
N ALA A 258 17.07 -15.20 -4.51
CA ALA A 258 17.75 -16.24 -5.27
C ALA A 258 19.26 -16.26 -4.97
N LYS A 259 19.91 -15.10 -4.95
CA LYS A 259 21.33 -14.97 -4.62
C LYS A 259 21.66 -15.36 -3.19
N GLU A 260 20.83 -14.97 -2.21
CA GLU A 260 20.99 -15.39 -0.81
C GLU A 260 20.96 -16.93 -0.73
N SER A 261 19.94 -17.56 -1.31
CA SER A 261 19.77 -19.00 -1.35
C SER A 261 20.95 -19.71 -2.04
N TYR A 262 21.40 -19.21 -3.17
CA TYR A 262 22.52 -19.77 -3.94
C TYR A 262 23.85 -19.65 -3.19
N ASN A 263 24.14 -18.49 -2.60
CA ASN A 263 25.40 -18.25 -1.90
C ASN A 263 25.49 -19.02 -0.58
N GLU A 264 24.38 -19.26 0.08
CA GLU A 264 24.30 -20.03 1.34
C GLU A 264 24.16 -21.54 1.09
N ASP A 265 23.97 -21.97 -0.15
CA ASP A 265 23.66 -23.35 -0.56
C ASP A 265 22.44 -23.93 0.19
N VAL A 266 21.45 -23.04 0.46
CA VAL A 266 20.21 -23.40 1.17
C VAL A 266 19.02 -23.21 0.24
N PRO A 267 18.27 -24.27 -0.10
CA PRO A 267 17.12 -24.16 -0.98
C PRO A 267 16.02 -23.28 -0.38
N ILE A 268 15.38 -22.46 -1.22
CA ILE A 268 14.21 -21.68 -0.83
C ILE A 268 13.07 -22.63 -0.47
N THR A 269 12.66 -22.59 0.82
CA THR A 269 11.49 -23.30 1.33
C THR A 269 10.27 -22.39 1.36
N PHE A 270 9.08 -22.98 1.51
CA PHE A 270 7.84 -22.21 1.65
C PHE A 270 7.86 -21.26 2.87
N GLU A 271 8.36 -21.74 4.03
CA GLU A 271 8.45 -20.91 5.24
C GLU A 271 9.46 -19.77 5.09
N TYR A 272 10.63 -20.06 4.52
CA TYR A 272 11.65 -19.04 4.24
C TYR A 272 11.08 -17.94 3.34
N LEU A 273 10.43 -18.34 2.23
CA LEU A 273 9.83 -17.41 1.28
C LEU A 273 8.74 -16.55 1.93
N ARG A 274 7.87 -17.15 2.75
CA ARG A 274 6.81 -16.43 3.47
C ARG A 274 7.39 -15.37 4.40
N LYS A 275 8.35 -15.76 5.23
CA LYS A 275 9.00 -14.86 6.20
C LYS A 275 9.75 -13.72 5.51
N LYS A 276 10.56 -14.03 4.50
CA LYS A 276 11.33 -13.03 3.75
C LYS A 276 10.44 -12.06 2.98
N LYS A 277 9.38 -12.57 2.34
CA LYS A 277 8.39 -11.71 1.69
C LYS A 277 7.79 -10.71 2.67
N GLN A 278 7.42 -11.14 3.86
CA GLN A 278 6.86 -10.29 4.89
C GLN A 278 7.86 -9.19 5.30
N GLU A 279 9.10 -9.59 5.64
CA GLU A 279 10.18 -8.66 6.01
C GLU A 279 10.43 -7.60 4.91
N ILE A 280 10.49 -8.02 3.65
CA ILE A 280 10.74 -7.13 2.52
C ILE A 280 9.60 -6.12 2.36
N ILE A 281 8.35 -6.59 2.37
CA ILE A 281 7.18 -5.71 2.19
C ILE A 281 7.04 -4.73 3.36
N GLU A 282 7.24 -5.17 4.60
CA GLU A 282 7.20 -4.30 5.78
C GLU A 282 8.28 -3.22 5.72
N ASN A 283 9.49 -3.58 5.28
CA ASN A 283 10.60 -2.64 5.09
C ASN A 283 10.33 -1.64 3.94
N GLU A 284 9.87 -2.11 2.78
CA GLU A 284 9.54 -1.24 1.64
C GLU A 284 8.37 -0.29 1.95
N ALA A 285 7.43 -0.74 2.78
CA ALA A 285 6.35 0.08 3.30
C ALA A 285 6.79 1.09 4.37
N GLY A 286 8.09 1.17 4.70
CA GLY A 286 8.61 2.07 5.74
C GLY A 286 8.00 1.81 7.12
N GLY A 287 7.61 0.56 7.42
CA GLY A 287 6.97 0.16 8.67
C GLY A 287 5.49 0.58 8.80
N LEU A 288 4.88 1.15 7.75
CA LEU A 288 3.46 1.52 7.74
C LEU A 288 2.52 0.33 7.54
N LEU A 289 3.01 -0.79 6.98
CA LEU A 289 2.30 -2.05 6.89
C LEU A 289 2.88 -3.05 7.88
N GLU A 290 2.00 -3.87 8.45
CA GLU A 290 2.33 -5.00 9.31
C GLU A 290 1.48 -6.20 8.88
N PHE A 291 2.12 -7.33 8.60
CA PHE A 291 1.39 -8.55 8.32
C PHE A 291 0.74 -9.09 9.59
N LEU A 292 -0.53 -9.44 9.48
CA LEU A 292 -1.24 -10.11 10.56
C LEU A 292 -1.18 -11.61 10.35
N GLU A 293 -0.39 -12.27 11.19
CA GLU A 293 -0.40 -13.71 11.30
C GLU A 293 -1.37 -14.12 12.42
N THR A 294 -2.20 -15.08 12.14
CA THR A 294 -3.12 -15.62 13.14
C THR A 294 -3.07 -17.15 13.12
N GLU A 295 -2.91 -17.73 14.31
CA GLU A 295 -3.07 -19.16 14.52
C GLU A 295 -4.54 -19.54 14.74
N HIS A 296 -5.44 -18.57 14.77
CA HIS A 296 -6.85 -18.74 15.13
C HIS A 296 -7.74 -18.48 13.90
N ASP A 297 -8.75 -19.30 13.77
CA ASP A 297 -9.84 -19.14 12.81
C ASP A 297 -11.14 -18.69 13.51
N LEU A 298 -12.23 -18.59 12.77
CA LEU A 298 -13.54 -18.19 13.30
C LEU A 298 -14.11 -19.15 14.38
N SER A 299 -13.52 -20.32 14.61
CA SER A 299 -13.92 -21.24 15.70
C SER A 299 -13.48 -20.73 17.08
N PHE A 300 -12.53 -19.81 17.11
CA PHE A 300 -12.08 -19.12 18.35
C PHE A 300 -12.88 -17.84 18.66
N ILE A 301 -13.91 -17.54 17.88
CA ILE A 301 -14.83 -16.45 18.16
C ILE A 301 -16.07 -16.98 18.85
N ALA A 302 -16.30 -16.58 20.08
CA ALA A 302 -17.51 -16.89 20.84
C ALA A 302 -18.58 -15.79 20.68
N GLY A 303 -19.84 -16.15 20.68
CA GLY A 303 -20.93 -15.22 20.41
C GLY A 303 -20.92 -14.67 18.98
N HIS A 304 -21.60 -13.56 18.77
CA HIS A 304 -21.64 -12.82 17.50
C HIS A 304 -22.03 -13.71 16.28
N GLU A 305 -22.96 -14.65 16.45
CA GLU A 305 -23.29 -15.68 15.45
C GLU A 305 -23.64 -15.09 14.08
N PHE A 306 -24.34 -13.95 14.04
CA PHE A 306 -24.69 -13.29 12.80
C PHE A 306 -23.42 -12.85 12.03
N VAL A 307 -22.47 -12.24 12.72
CA VAL A 307 -21.21 -11.76 12.13
C VAL A 307 -20.35 -12.93 11.67
N LYS A 308 -20.26 -14.00 12.48
CA LYS A 308 -19.58 -15.25 12.09
C LYS A 308 -20.20 -15.86 10.82
N LYS A 309 -21.53 -15.94 10.73
CA LYS A 309 -22.23 -16.44 9.55
C LYS A 309 -21.93 -15.58 8.32
N ARG A 310 -21.90 -14.24 8.48
CA ARG A 310 -21.59 -13.30 7.40
C ARG A 310 -20.17 -13.52 6.88
N PHE A 311 -19.19 -13.61 7.79
CA PHE A 311 -17.80 -13.86 7.44
C PHE A 311 -17.56 -15.24 6.82
N LYS A 312 -18.24 -16.30 7.29
CA LYS A 312 -18.20 -17.61 6.65
C LYS A 312 -18.74 -17.59 5.22
N SER A 313 -19.83 -16.84 4.99
CA SER A 313 -20.38 -16.66 3.63
C SER A 313 -19.41 -15.94 2.70
N MET A 314 -18.72 -14.90 3.21
CA MET A 314 -17.69 -14.17 2.50
C MET A 314 -16.47 -15.07 2.19
N ALA A 315 -15.97 -15.81 3.18
CA ALA A 315 -14.88 -16.75 3.00
C ALA A 315 -15.21 -17.81 1.91
N LYS A 316 -16.45 -18.29 1.89
CA LYS A 316 -16.92 -19.20 0.85
C LYS A 316 -16.94 -18.56 -0.54
N ALA A 317 -17.40 -17.31 -0.65
CA ALA A 317 -17.41 -16.57 -1.92
C ALA A 317 -15.99 -16.34 -2.45
N LEU A 318 -15.05 -15.95 -1.58
CA LEU A 318 -13.63 -15.80 -1.93
C LEU A 318 -13.01 -17.11 -2.43
N LYS A 319 -13.21 -18.21 -1.71
CA LYS A 319 -12.70 -19.54 -2.10
C LYS A 319 -13.30 -20.03 -3.44
N GLN A 320 -14.47 -19.53 -3.82
CA GLN A 320 -15.14 -19.82 -5.10
C GLN A 320 -14.76 -18.83 -6.23
N GLY A 321 -13.91 -17.83 -5.96
CA GLY A 321 -13.54 -16.80 -6.93
C GLY A 321 -14.64 -15.78 -7.25
N ARG A 322 -15.75 -15.78 -6.50
CA ARG A 322 -16.87 -14.85 -6.67
C ARG A 322 -16.62 -13.55 -5.94
N THR A 323 -15.69 -12.76 -6.48
CA THR A 323 -15.24 -11.51 -5.86
C THR A 323 -16.20 -10.34 -6.12
N ASP A 324 -17.04 -10.44 -7.14
CA ASP A 324 -18.05 -9.44 -7.54
C ASP A 324 -19.14 -9.21 -6.49
N VAL A 325 -19.45 -10.23 -5.67
CA VAL A 325 -20.48 -10.15 -4.62
C VAL A 325 -19.95 -9.67 -3.27
N LEU A 326 -18.64 -9.38 -3.17
CA LEU A 326 -18.04 -8.94 -1.92
C LEU A 326 -18.15 -7.43 -1.75
N PRO A 327 -18.39 -6.94 -0.51
CA PRO A 327 -18.33 -5.52 -0.25
C PRO A 327 -16.90 -4.99 -0.38
N MET A 328 -16.76 -3.71 -0.69
CA MET A 328 -15.47 -3.03 -0.75
C MET A 328 -14.80 -2.98 0.63
N GLY A 329 -15.58 -2.89 1.69
CA GLY A 329 -15.07 -2.88 3.04
C GLY A 329 -16.15 -3.00 4.11
N TYR A 330 -15.67 -3.19 5.32
CA TYR A 330 -16.45 -3.32 6.55
C TYR A 330 -16.08 -2.23 7.55
N LEU A 331 -17.08 -1.66 8.19
CA LEU A 331 -16.92 -0.90 9.42
C LEU A 331 -17.31 -1.80 10.60
N ILE A 332 -16.34 -2.09 11.48
CA ILE A 332 -16.59 -2.90 12.68
C ILE A 332 -16.56 -1.99 13.88
N SER A 333 -17.70 -1.85 14.52
CA SER A 333 -17.90 -0.93 15.64
C SER A 333 -18.38 -1.65 16.91
N GLY A 334 -18.35 -0.94 18.04
CA GLY A 334 -18.81 -1.45 19.32
C GLY A 334 -17.88 -1.06 20.46
N PRO A 335 -18.28 -1.27 21.72
CA PRO A 335 -17.50 -0.86 22.87
C PRO A 335 -16.14 -1.57 22.97
N ILE A 336 -15.23 -0.97 23.74
CA ILE A 336 -13.92 -1.57 24.00
C ILE A 336 -14.06 -2.94 24.65
N GLY A 337 -13.12 -3.87 24.33
CA GLY A 337 -13.11 -5.21 24.92
C GLY A 337 -14.06 -6.23 24.27
N THR A 338 -14.82 -5.87 23.22
CA THR A 338 -15.71 -6.81 22.49
C THR A 338 -14.98 -7.76 21.52
N GLY A 339 -13.67 -7.62 21.34
CA GLY A 339 -12.88 -8.49 20.47
C GLY A 339 -12.91 -8.14 18.99
N LYS A 340 -13.18 -6.88 18.62
CA LYS A 340 -13.25 -6.40 17.21
C LYS A 340 -12.02 -6.78 16.39
N SER A 341 -10.83 -6.41 16.86
CA SER A 341 -9.56 -6.68 16.16
C SER A 341 -9.25 -8.17 16.12
N PHE A 342 -9.59 -8.92 17.19
CA PHE A 342 -9.45 -10.36 17.23
C PHE A 342 -10.37 -11.07 16.23
N LEU A 343 -11.62 -10.62 16.08
CA LEU A 343 -12.56 -11.13 15.09
C LEU A 343 -12.01 -10.99 13.66
N VAL A 344 -11.46 -9.83 13.32
CA VAL A 344 -10.89 -9.56 11.99
C VAL A 344 -9.64 -10.40 11.76
N SER A 345 -8.78 -10.55 12.79
CA SER A 345 -7.60 -11.41 12.70
C SER A 345 -7.98 -12.90 12.54
N ALA A 346 -8.98 -13.39 13.27
CA ALA A 346 -9.48 -14.76 13.13
C ALA A 346 -10.11 -15.00 11.75
N PHE A 347 -10.75 -13.98 11.18
CA PHE A 347 -11.26 -14.04 9.81
C PHE A 347 -10.12 -14.16 8.77
N ALA A 348 -8.97 -13.51 9.00
CA ALA A 348 -7.80 -13.68 8.14
C ALA A 348 -7.34 -15.15 8.08
N GLY A 349 -7.33 -15.85 9.22
CA GLY A 349 -7.03 -17.28 9.27
C GLY A 349 -8.02 -18.13 8.48
N GLU A 350 -9.29 -17.72 8.41
CA GLU A 350 -10.36 -18.46 7.70
C GLU A 350 -10.29 -18.30 6.18
N ILE A 351 -9.95 -17.11 5.68
CA ILE A 351 -10.07 -16.78 4.24
C ILE A 351 -8.88 -17.23 3.40
N GLY A 352 -7.71 -17.35 3.99
CA GLY A 352 -6.49 -17.79 3.30
C GLY A 352 -5.91 -16.75 2.32
N ILE A 353 -6.30 -15.47 2.43
CA ILE A 353 -5.63 -14.35 1.76
C ILE A 353 -4.76 -13.58 2.75
N PRO A 354 -3.68 -12.91 2.30
CA PRO A 354 -2.88 -12.06 3.17
C PRO A 354 -3.73 -10.99 3.85
N MET A 355 -3.50 -10.76 5.13
CA MET A 355 -4.05 -9.61 5.84
C MET A 355 -2.93 -8.74 6.37
N VAL A 356 -3.06 -7.44 6.17
CA VAL A 356 -2.12 -6.44 6.65
C VAL A 356 -2.83 -5.40 7.50
N ARG A 357 -2.14 -4.93 8.54
CA ARG A 357 -2.56 -3.77 9.34
C ARG A 357 -1.86 -2.53 8.81
N LEU A 358 -2.64 -1.50 8.57
CA LEU A 358 -2.13 -0.18 8.26
C LEU A 358 -1.93 0.59 9.57
N LYS A 359 -0.66 0.93 9.88
CA LYS A 359 -0.31 1.64 11.11
C LYS A 359 -0.60 3.14 11.02
N ASN A 360 -0.56 3.82 12.16
CA ASN A 360 -0.86 5.24 12.24
C ASN A 360 0.22 6.09 11.56
N PHE A 361 -0.18 6.98 10.66
CA PHE A 361 0.70 7.87 9.88
C PHE A 361 1.18 9.10 10.67
N HIS A 362 0.53 9.43 11.79
CA HIS A 362 0.72 10.74 12.45
C HIS A 362 1.95 10.83 13.35
N THR A 363 2.60 9.72 13.68
CA THR A 363 3.59 9.71 14.78
C THR A 363 5.05 9.78 14.34
N GLN A 364 5.41 9.62 13.08
CA GLN A 364 6.82 9.44 12.73
C GLN A 364 7.41 10.37 11.63
N TRP A 365 6.62 10.97 10.71
CA TRP A 365 7.21 11.61 9.53
C TRP A 365 6.42 12.82 9.04
N GLN A 366 6.75 14.02 9.50
CA GLN A 366 6.31 15.25 8.84
C GLN A 366 7.09 15.43 7.53
N GLY A 367 6.41 15.46 6.39
CA GLY A 367 6.98 15.75 5.07
C GLY A 367 7.10 14.58 4.08
N THR A 368 7.19 13.33 4.54
CA THR A 368 7.33 12.13 3.67
C THR A 368 6.10 11.20 3.66
N THR A 369 5.05 11.60 4.35
CA THR A 369 3.87 10.74 4.60
C THR A 369 3.10 10.41 3.32
N GLU A 370 2.96 11.37 2.41
CA GLU A 370 2.21 11.18 1.15
C GLU A 370 2.94 10.20 0.21
N SER A 371 4.26 10.33 0.10
CA SER A 371 5.12 9.46 -0.69
C SER A 371 5.09 8.01 -0.20
N ASN A 372 5.26 7.82 1.11
CA ASN A 372 5.22 6.50 1.72
C ASN A 372 3.84 5.84 1.59
N LEU A 373 2.75 6.62 1.70
CA LEU A 373 1.42 6.11 1.49
C LEU A 373 1.21 5.64 0.03
N GLU A 374 1.71 6.37 -0.96
CA GLU A 374 1.61 5.94 -2.36
C GLU A 374 2.35 4.62 -2.59
N LYS A 375 3.55 4.45 -2.02
CA LYS A 375 4.27 3.17 -2.03
C LYS A 375 3.43 2.04 -1.42
N VAL A 376 2.85 2.29 -0.24
CA VAL A 376 1.96 1.33 0.44
C VAL A 376 0.77 0.95 -0.46
N LEU A 377 0.10 1.92 -1.06
CA LEU A 377 -1.04 1.66 -1.94
C LEU A 377 -0.64 0.85 -3.20
N ASN A 378 0.55 1.10 -3.74
CA ASN A 378 1.09 0.33 -4.87
C ASN A 378 1.41 -1.13 -4.46
N ILE A 379 1.96 -1.34 -3.27
CA ILE A 379 2.19 -2.67 -2.70
C ILE A 379 0.85 -3.41 -2.53
N LEU A 380 -0.17 -2.76 -1.96
CA LEU A 380 -1.51 -3.36 -1.81
C LEU A 380 -2.13 -3.77 -3.15
N ARG A 381 -1.99 -2.94 -4.19
CA ARG A 381 -2.44 -3.30 -5.55
C ARG A 381 -1.76 -4.57 -6.07
N ALA A 382 -0.46 -4.66 -5.87
CA ALA A 382 0.32 -5.80 -6.36
C ALA A 382 0.12 -7.07 -5.53
N MET A 383 -0.26 -6.93 -4.25
CA MET A 383 -0.57 -8.07 -3.37
C MET A 383 -1.96 -8.65 -3.58
N ALA A 384 -2.84 -7.98 -4.29
CA ALA A 384 -4.25 -8.41 -4.43
C ALA A 384 -4.39 -9.89 -4.86
N PRO A 385 -5.27 -10.69 -4.26
CA PRO A 385 -6.24 -10.29 -3.24
C PRO A 385 -5.62 -10.14 -1.84
N VAL A 386 -5.97 -9.05 -1.15
CA VAL A 386 -5.44 -8.71 0.19
C VAL A 386 -6.54 -8.10 1.07
N ALA A 387 -6.52 -8.40 2.36
CA ALA A 387 -7.35 -7.72 3.35
C ALA A 387 -6.53 -6.67 4.11
N VAL A 388 -7.08 -5.48 4.28
CA VAL A 388 -6.42 -4.33 4.93
C VAL A 388 -7.19 -3.95 6.18
N MET A 389 -6.55 -3.99 7.33
CA MET A 389 -7.12 -3.59 8.61
C MET A 389 -6.58 -2.23 9.03
N ILE A 390 -7.48 -1.32 9.40
CA ILE A 390 -7.16 -0.08 10.10
C ILE A 390 -7.82 -0.18 11.47
N ASP A 391 -6.99 -0.39 12.49
CA ASP A 391 -7.45 -0.42 13.87
C ASP A 391 -7.47 0.99 14.45
N GLU A 392 -8.38 1.26 15.39
CA GLU A 392 -8.62 2.62 15.92
C GLU A 392 -8.81 3.64 14.79
N ALA A 393 -9.64 3.28 13.80
CA ALA A 393 -9.80 4.05 12.57
C ALA A 393 -10.22 5.51 12.82
N ASP A 394 -10.93 5.79 13.92
CA ASP A 394 -11.27 7.14 14.39
C ASP A 394 -10.03 7.96 14.77
N ALA A 395 -9.00 7.34 15.34
CA ALA A 395 -7.74 8.00 15.64
C ALA A 395 -6.87 8.23 14.40
N VAL A 396 -6.91 7.28 13.45
CA VAL A 396 -6.10 7.31 12.21
C VAL A 396 -6.73 8.19 11.13
N LEU A 397 -8.06 8.13 10.96
CA LEU A 397 -8.80 8.73 9.85
C LEU A 397 -9.86 9.74 10.30
N GLY A 398 -9.99 10.00 11.60
CA GLY A 398 -11.01 10.89 12.17
C GLY A 398 -10.79 12.36 11.85
N ASN A 399 -11.88 13.13 11.90
CA ASN A 399 -11.87 14.58 11.70
C ASN A 399 -11.23 15.30 12.90
N ARG A 400 -9.95 15.52 12.87
CA ARG A 400 -9.31 16.49 13.78
C ARG A 400 -9.46 17.91 13.20
N LYS A 401 -10.60 18.55 13.48
CA LYS A 401 -10.92 19.91 13.02
C LYS A 401 -10.00 21.03 13.55
N LEU A 402 -9.04 20.77 14.41
CA LEU A 402 -8.39 21.83 15.18
C LEU A 402 -6.86 21.79 15.36
N GLN A 403 -6.10 20.79 14.88
CA GLN A 403 -4.66 20.77 15.20
C GLN A 403 -3.66 20.41 14.09
N ASP A 404 -4.05 19.74 13.02
CA ASP A 404 -3.07 19.27 12.04
C ASP A 404 -3.29 19.86 10.65
N GLY A 405 -2.19 20.38 10.08
CA GLY A 405 -2.17 21.11 8.82
C GLY A 405 -2.57 20.31 7.58
N VAL A 406 -2.38 20.92 6.43
CA VAL A 406 -2.77 20.49 5.06
C VAL A 406 -2.42 19.02 4.72
N GLY A 407 -1.40 18.43 5.35
CA GLY A 407 -0.93 17.06 5.06
C GLY A 407 -1.91 15.96 5.49
N SER A 408 -2.54 16.06 6.66
CA SER A 408 -3.47 15.01 7.13
C SER A 408 -4.72 14.89 6.26
N SER A 409 -5.18 16.00 5.69
CA SER A 409 -6.32 16.04 4.76
C SER A 409 -6.02 15.33 3.43
N ARG A 410 -4.77 15.41 2.94
CA ARG A 410 -4.38 14.76 1.67
C ARG A 410 -4.22 13.26 1.82
N VAL A 411 -3.60 12.79 2.89
CA VAL A 411 -3.49 11.37 3.24
C VAL A 411 -4.87 10.71 3.32
N PHE A 412 -5.79 11.35 4.06
CA PHE A 412 -7.17 10.91 4.13
C PHE A 412 -7.83 10.81 2.74
N ALA A 413 -7.67 11.86 1.91
CA ALA A 413 -8.24 11.89 0.57
C ALA A 413 -7.68 10.76 -0.33
N GLN A 414 -6.39 10.46 -0.24
CA GLN A 414 -5.77 9.35 -0.98
C GLN A 414 -6.35 7.99 -0.56
N ILE A 415 -6.43 7.71 0.75
CA ILE A 415 -7.03 6.47 1.26
C ILE A 415 -8.49 6.36 0.84
N ALA A 416 -9.27 7.43 1.04
CA ALA A 416 -10.68 7.46 0.71
C ALA A 416 -10.95 7.27 -0.80
N ASN A 417 -10.11 7.85 -1.67
CA ASN A 417 -10.18 7.66 -3.11
C ASN A 417 -9.80 6.23 -3.51
N PHE A 418 -8.75 5.70 -2.90
CA PHE A 418 -8.31 4.33 -3.15
C PHE A 418 -9.38 3.30 -2.73
N MET A 419 -9.97 3.47 -1.53
CA MET A 419 -11.08 2.64 -1.06
C MET A 419 -12.29 2.71 -2.00
N GLY A 420 -12.54 3.87 -2.61
CA GLY A 420 -13.69 4.10 -3.50
C GLY A 420 -13.50 3.60 -4.94
N ASN A 421 -12.34 3.09 -5.30
CA ASN A 421 -12.11 2.58 -6.65
C ASN A 421 -12.69 1.16 -6.81
N THR A 422 -13.78 1.07 -7.55
CA THR A 422 -14.54 -0.18 -7.78
C THR A 422 -13.75 -1.26 -8.52
N ASP A 423 -12.66 -0.93 -9.21
CA ASP A 423 -11.77 -1.89 -9.88
C ASP A 423 -11.11 -2.86 -8.88
N TYR A 424 -11.07 -2.46 -7.59
CA TYR A 424 -10.51 -3.26 -6.51
C TYR A 424 -11.56 -4.05 -5.73
N ARG A 425 -12.83 -4.05 -6.15
CA ARG A 425 -13.89 -4.86 -5.51
C ARG A 425 -13.49 -6.34 -5.46
N GLY A 426 -13.52 -6.91 -4.26
CA GLY A 426 -13.12 -8.29 -4.01
C GLY A 426 -11.62 -8.59 -4.17
N LYS A 427 -10.82 -7.61 -4.57
CA LYS A 427 -9.35 -7.70 -4.63
C LYS A 427 -8.68 -7.09 -3.40
N ILE A 428 -9.22 -5.96 -2.92
CA ILE A 428 -8.73 -5.31 -1.70
C ILE A 428 -9.94 -5.09 -0.79
N ILE A 429 -9.93 -5.72 0.39
CA ILE A 429 -11.04 -5.72 1.32
C ILE A 429 -10.65 -4.94 2.56
N TRP A 430 -11.36 -3.87 2.86
CA TRP A 430 -11.05 -2.97 3.96
C TRP A 430 -11.82 -3.33 5.23
N PHE A 431 -11.13 -3.31 6.37
CA PHE A 431 -11.70 -3.45 7.70
C PHE A 431 -11.33 -2.22 8.52
N LEU A 432 -12.30 -1.33 8.69
CA LEU A 432 -12.19 -0.18 9.59
C LEU A 432 -12.73 -0.58 10.96
N ILE A 433 -11.88 -0.56 11.98
CA ILE A 433 -12.23 -0.97 13.34
C ILE A 433 -12.21 0.27 14.22
N THR A 434 -13.29 0.51 14.97
CA THR A 434 -13.39 1.65 15.88
C THR A 434 -14.39 1.39 17.01
N SER A 435 -14.18 2.03 18.16
CA SER A 435 -15.20 2.15 19.20
C SER A 435 -16.07 3.40 19.02
N ARG A 436 -15.62 4.36 18.20
CA ARG A 436 -16.28 5.66 17.99
C ARG A 436 -16.55 5.93 16.50
N PRO A 437 -17.47 5.17 15.87
CA PRO A 437 -17.78 5.33 14.44
C PRO A 437 -18.36 6.70 14.09
N ASP A 438 -18.89 7.43 15.08
CA ASP A 438 -19.39 8.79 14.93
C ASP A 438 -18.28 9.82 14.64
N LEU A 439 -17.03 9.52 15.01
CA LEU A 439 -15.87 10.37 14.74
C LEU A 439 -15.27 10.15 13.34
N LEU A 440 -15.67 9.07 12.65
CA LEU A 440 -15.23 8.81 11.28
C LEU A 440 -15.97 9.70 10.28
N PRO A 441 -15.28 10.24 9.27
CA PRO A 441 -15.91 10.96 8.16
C PRO A 441 -16.97 10.12 7.43
N ILE A 442 -18.08 10.77 7.09
CA ILE A 442 -19.20 10.12 6.37
C ILE A 442 -18.73 9.50 5.05
N ASP A 443 -17.78 10.13 4.38
CA ASP A 443 -17.22 9.65 3.14
C ASP A 443 -16.65 8.22 3.21
N LEU A 444 -16.10 7.80 4.34
CA LEU A 444 -15.60 6.43 4.51
C LEU A 444 -16.72 5.40 4.73
N LYS A 445 -17.86 5.85 5.25
CA LYS A 445 -18.99 5.02 5.67
C LYS A 445 -20.07 4.81 4.61
N ARG A 446 -19.89 5.42 3.43
CA ARG A 446 -20.86 5.32 2.33
C ARG A 446 -20.65 4.06 1.47
N GLN A 447 -21.69 3.74 0.68
CA GLN A 447 -21.63 2.69 -0.33
C GLN A 447 -20.46 2.94 -1.31
N GLY A 448 -19.78 1.86 -1.72
CA GLY A 448 -18.55 1.91 -2.51
C GLY A 448 -17.27 2.05 -1.68
N ARG A 449 -17.35 2.04 -0.33
CA ARG A 449 -16.19 2.07 0.60
C ARG A 449 -16.40 1.08 1.74
N ALA A 450 -16.66 1.50 2.98
CA ALA A 450 -17.11 0.60 4.03
C ALA A 450 -18.62 0.37 3.88
N GLU A 451 -18.99 -0.60 3.06
CA GLU A 451 -20.39 -0.82 2.66
C GLU A 451 -21.22 -1.53 3.73
N GLU A 452 -20.59 -2.39 4.52
CA GLU A 452 -21.25 -3.12 5.60
C GLU A 452 -20.75 -2.65 6.96
N HIS A 453 -21.70 -2.27 7.83
CA HIS A 453 -21.39 -1.86 9.18
C HIS A 453 -21.84 -2.94 10.15
N LEU A 454 -20.87 -3.56 10.81
CA LEU A 454 -21.05 -4.62 11.78
C LEU A 454 -20.85 -4.08 13.19
N ALA A 455 -21.76 -4.36 14.08
CA ALA A 455 -21.67 -3.96 15.47
C ALA A 455 -21.45 -5.16 16.39
N LEU A 456 -20.51 -5.04 17.33
CA LEU A 456 -20.24 -6.03 18.36
C LEU A 456 -20.63 -5.45 19.72
N PHE A 457 -21.25 -6.28 20.57
CA PHE A 457 -21.73 -5.87 21.89
C PHE A 457 -21.22 -6.82 22.97
N TYR A 458 -21.35 -6.42 24.23
CA TYR A 458 -21.04 -7.31 25.35
C TYR A 458 -22.04 -8.48 25.39
N PRO A 459 -21.61 -9.65 25.89
CA PRO A 459 -22.50 -10.81 26.01
C PRO A 459 -23.61 -10.54 27.02
N GLU A 460 -24.86 -10.66 26.57
CA GLU A 460 -26.03 -10.46 27.41
C GLU A 460 -26.49 -11.75 28.09
N THR A 461 -26.49 -12.85 27.35
CA THR A 461 -27.03 -14.11 27.79
C THR A 461 -26.02 -14.97 28.55
N LEU A 462 -26.50 -15.83 29.46
CA LEU A 462 -25.66 -16.80 30.13
C LEU A 462 -24.91 -17.71 29.14
N THR A 463 -25.60 -18.12 28.09
CA THR A 463 -25.02 -18.99 27.03
C THR A 463 -23.84 -18.33 26.34
N GLU A 464 -23.96 -17.06 25.95
CA GLU A 464 -22.87 -16.30 25.33
C GLU A 464 -21.66 -16.17 26.27
N LYS A 465 -21.92 -15.84 27.54
CA LYS A 465 -20.86 -15.73 28.55
C LYS A 465 -20.11 -17.05 28.72
N VAL A 466 -20.84 -18.18 28.84
CA VAL A 466 -20.24 -19.51 28.93
C VAL A 466 -19.38 -19.83 27.71
N GLU A 467 -19.91 -19.56 26.50
CA GLU A 467 -19.19 -19.80 25.25
C GLU A 467 -17.88 -19.00 25.17
N ILE A 468 -17.88 -17.74 25.66
CA ILE A 468 -16.66 -16.92 25.73
C ILE A 468 -15.65 -17.52 26.73
N PHE A 469 -16.09 -17.90 27.94
CA PHE A 469 -15.21 -18.55 28.91
C PHE A 469 -14.55 -19.81 28.36
N GLU A 470 -15.33 -20.70 27.74
CA GLU A 470 -14.84 -21.94 27.12
C GLU A 470 -13.89 -21.69 25.96
N THR A 471 -14.21 -20.71 25.13
CA THR A 471 -13.37 -20.36 23.98
C THR A 471 -12.06 -19.73 24.42
N LEU A 472 -12.07 -18.83 25.39
CA LEU A 472 -10.86 -18.22 25.95
C LEU A 472 -10.02 -19.24 26.75
N GLN A 473 -10.67 -20.19 27.43
CA GLN A 473 -9.96 -21.31 28.08
C GLN A 473 -9.14 -22.09 27.05
N ARG A 474 -9.75 -22.43 25.89
CA ARG A 474 -9.05 -23.13 24.78
C ARG A 474 -7.93 -22.27 24.20
N LYS A 475 -8.19 -20.99 23.92
CA LYS A 475 -7.19 -20.03 23.39
C LYS A 475 -5.97 -19.92 24.31
N LEU A 476 -6.19 -19.79 25.61
CA LEU A 476 -5.14 -19.64 26.63
C LEU A 476 -4.50 -20.97 27.05
N LYS A 477 -4.94 -22.08 26.46
CA LYS A 477 -4.47 -23.45 26.78
C LYS A 477 -4.53 -23.73 28.27
N ILE A 478 -5.63 -23.33 28.93
CA ILE A 478 -5.84 -23.48 30.36
C ILE A 478 -6.40 -24.88 30.63
N LYS A 479 -5.74 -25.64 31.49
CA LYS A 479 -6.25 -26.93 31.99
C LYS A 479 -7.12 -26.71 33.21
N THR A 480 -8.31 -27.28 33.22
CA THR A 480 -9.28 -27.16 34.30
C THR A 480 -9.65 -28.53 34.87
N LYS A 481 -10.05 -28.54 36.12
CA LYS A 481 -10.54 -29.76 36.79
C LYS A 481 -12.01 -29.57 37.17
N ASP A 482 -12.90 -30.31 36.49
CA ASP A 482 -14.33 -30.41 36.78
C ASP A 482 -15.05 -29.05 36.95
N ILE A 483 -14.81 -28.09 36.04
CA ILE A 483 -15.37 -26.75 36.10
C ILE A 483 -16.65 -26.66 35.28
N SER A 484 -17.74 -26.21 35.90
CA SER A 484 -18.95 -25.77 35.24
C SER A 484 -19.00 -24.23 35.20
N PHE A 485 -18.58 -23.63 34.10
CA PHE A 485 -18.64 -22.18 33.91
C PHE A 485 -20.08 -21.64 34.08
N SER A 486 -21.08 -22.38 33.61
CA SER A 486 -22.48 -21.98 33.77
C SER A 486 -22.88 -21.73 35.24
N ASN A 487 -22.46 -22.62 36.16
CA ASN A 487 -22.75 -22.48 37.58
C ASN A 487 -22.03 -21.29 38.21
N ILE A 488 -20.75 -21.09 37.87
CA ILE A 488 -19.94 -19.99 38.39
C ILE A 488 -20.51 -18.65 37.90
N ILE A 489 -20.75 -18.51 36.61
CA ILE A 489 -21.27 -17.29 35.99
C ILE A 489 -22.63 -16.94 36.58
N ASN A 490 -23.54 -17.91 36.65
CA ASN A 490 -24.87 -17.67 37.20
C ASN A 490 -24.85 -17.21 38.66
N ARG A 491 -23.90 -17.73 39.45
CA ARG A 491 -23.77 -17.41 40.86
C ARG A 491 -23.04 -16.08 41.13
N LYS A 492 -21.95 -15.82 40.41
CA LYS A 492 -20.97 -14.77 40.72
C LYS A 492 -21.02 -13.57 39.79
N LEU A 493 -21.35 -13.75 38.52
CA LEU A 493 -21.19 -12.72 37.50
C LEU A 493 -22.49 -11.92 37.29
N LYS A 494 -22.79 -10.94 38.17
CA LYS A 494 -24.02 -10.15 38.16
C LYS A 494 -23.88 -8.80 37.41
N PHE A 495 -22.72 -8.47 36.89
CA PHE A 495 -22.45 -7.20 36.23
C PHE A 495 -22.18 -7.42 34.71
N PRO A 496 -22.33 -6.39 33.89
CA PRO A 496 -21.90 -6.43 32.50
C PRO A 496 -20.40 -6.68 32.40
N ILE A 497 -20.00 -7.55 31.49
CA ILE A 497 -18.61 -7.97 31.35
C ILE A 497 -18.24 -8.05 29.89
N SER A 498 -17.03 -7.57 29.57
CA SER A 498 -16.46 -7.69 28.21
C SER A 498 -15.70 -9.01 28.02
N GLY A 499 -15.42 -9.37 26.78
CA GLY A 499 -14.54 -10.50 26.48
C GLY A 499 -13.12 -10.30 27.03
N ALA A 500 -12.62 -9.08 27.04
CA ALA A 500 -11.32 -8.75 27.63
C ALA A 500 -11.30 -8.92 29.15
N ASP A 501 -12.37 -8.58 29.85
CA ASP A 501 -12.48 -8.80 31.29
C ASP A 501 -12.50 -10.29 31.63
N ILE A 502 -13.21 -11.10 30.84
CA ILE A 502 -13.22 -12.56 30.98
C ILE A 502 -11.81 -13.13 30.76
N GLU A 503 -11.08 -12.66 29.77
CA GLU A 503 -9.68 -13.04 29.53
C GLU A 503 -8.80 -12.69 30.73
N ALA A 504 -8.96 -11.47 31.28
CA ALA A 504 -8.24 -11.02 32.46
C ALA A 504 -8.53 -11.90 33.70
N ILE A 505 -9.79 -12.26 33.94
CA ILE A 505 -10.19 -13.18 35.02
C ILE A 505 -9.50 -14.53 34.86
N LEU A 506 -9.55 -15.13 33.68
CA LEU A 506 -8.93 -16.43 33.42
C LEU A 506 -7.40 -16.41 33.57
N VAL A 507 -6.75 -15.32 33.09
CA VAL A 507 -5.29 -15.16 33.23
C VAL A 507 -4.90 -14.96 34.70
N ARG A 508 -5.63 -14.14 35.49
CA ARG A 508 -5.37 -13.97 36.92
C ARG A 508 -5.58 -15.25 37.69
N SER A 509 -6.67 -15.98 37.38
CA SER A 509 -6.91 -17.30 38.02
C SER A 509 -5.76 -18.28 37.73
N LYS A 510 -5.26 -18.29 36.49
CA LYS A 510 -4.10 -19.12 36.10
C LYS A 510 -2.82 -18.71 36.86
N MET A 511 -2.61 -17.40 37.03
CA MET A 511 -1.47 -16.88 37.79
C MET A 511 -1.56 -17.29 39.26
N ASN A 512 -2.71 -17.18 39.90
CA ASN A 512 -2.95 -17.58 41.28
C ASN A 512 -2.70 -19.10 41.48
N ALA A 513 -3.27 -19.94 40.63
CA ALA A 513 -3.01 -21.38 40.66
C ALA A 513 -1.54 -21.73 40.47
N SER A 514 -0.83 -21.01 39.60
CA SER A 514 0.61 -21.20 39.37
C SER A 514 1.45 -20.80 40.59
N ALA A 515 1.04 -19.73 41.31
CA ALA A 515 1.70 -19.32 42.55
C ALA A 515 1.60 -20.41 43.63
N ASP A 516 0.50 -21.19 43.64
CA ASP A 516 0.31 -22.34 44.50
C ASP A 516 0.93 -23.64 43.96
N ASN A 517 1.80 -23.56 42.93
CA ASN A 517 2.40 -24.70 42.23
C ASN A 517 1.37 -25.68 41.61
N ARG A 518 0.18 -25.19 41.23
CA ARG A 518 -0.87 -25.98 40.55
C ARG A 518 -0.90 -25.70 39.06
N MET A 519 -0.98 -26.75 38.25
CA MET A 519 -1.06 -26.64 36.78
C MET A 519 -2.51 -26.63 36.27
N MET A 520 -3.49 -26.90 37.12
CA MET A 520 -4.90 -26.98 36.77
C MET A 520 -5.69 -25.99 37.60
N LEU A 521 -6.62 -25.31 36.95
CA LEU A 521 -7.58 -24.40 37.60
C LEU A 521 -8.74 -25.18 38.22
N THR A 522 -9.14 -24.75 39.38
CA THR A 522 -10.38 -25.18 40.05
C THR A 522 -11.49 -24.13 39.93
N ALA A 523 -12.71 -24.53 40.26
CA ALA A 523 -13.84 -23.57 40.30
C ALA A 523 -13.60 -22.44 41.30
N GLU A 524 -12.98 -22.76 42.44
CA GLU A 524 -12.66 -21.80 43.52
C GLU A 524 -11.69 -20.73 43.07
N ASP A 525 -10.66 -21.08 42.26
CA ASP A 525 -9.71 -20.08 41.73
C ASP A 525 -10.39 -19.02 40.89
N ILE A 526 -11.37 -19.44 40.08
CA ILE A 526 -12.15 -18.50 39.21
C ILE A 526 -13.11 -17.68 40.04
N GLU A 527 -13.81 -18.30 40.99
CA GLU A 527 -14.75 -17.62 41.89
C GLU A 527 -14.07 -16.56 42.75
N GLN A 528 -12.93 -16.87 43.34
CA GLN A 528 -12.14 -15.93 44.11
C GLN A 528 -11.65 -14.77 43.26
N THR A 529 -11.22 -15.08 42.04
CA THR A 529 -10.79 -14.03 41.09
C THR A 529 -11.96 -13.14 40.68
N ILE A 530 -13.16 -13.70 40.45
CA ILE A 530 -14.36 -12.88 40.12
C ILE A 530 -14.76 -12.02 41.32
N ASP A 531 -14.69 -12.54 42.56
CA ASP A 531 -15.05 -11.79 43.78
C ASP A 531 -14.08 -10.61 44.05
N ASP A 532 -12.80 -10.75 43.65
CA ASP A 532 -11.77 -9.69 43.72
C ASP A 532 -11.78 -8.75 42.51
N PHE A 533 -12.45 -9.13 41.41
CA PHE A 533 -12.38 -8.39 40.16
C PHE A 533 -13.29 -7.17 40.19
N ILE A 534 -12.70 -5.99 40.03
CA ILE A 534 -13.41 -4.74 39.82
C ILE A 534 -13.29 -4.38 38.35
N PRO A 535 -14.39 -4.47 37.55
CA PRO A 535 -14.35 -4.07 36.16
C PRO A 535 -14.08 -2.56 36.05
N PRO A 536 -13.32 -2.13 35.02
CA PRO A 536 -13.17 -0.71 34.72
C PRO A 536 -14.55 -0.06 34.55
N SER A 537 -14.81 1.02 35.27
CA SER A 537 -16.13 1.66 35.28
C SER A 537 -16.10 2.96 34.48
N TYR A 538 -16.46 2.86 33.19
CA TYR A 538 -16.67 3.99 32.29
C TYR A 538 -18.09 3.91 31.70
N PRO A 539 -19.16 4.01 32.53
CA PRO A 539 -20.49 3.68 32.07
C PRO A 539 -21.00 4.59 30.95
N TYR A 540 -20.71 5.88 31.01
CA TYR A 540 -21.15 6.85 29.99
C TYR A 540 -20.38 6.65 28.66
N ASP A 541 -19.08 6.39 28.74
CA ASP A 541 -18.27 6.12 27.53
C ASP A 541 -18.71 4.82 26.84
N ILE A 542 -18.92 3.75 27.63
CA ILE A 542 -19.36 2.44 27.11
C ILE A 542 -20.76 2.57 26.50
N GLU A 543 -21.67 3.28 27.16
CA GLU A 543 -23.02 3.49 26.66
C GLU A 543 -23.00 4.33 25.37
N LEU A 544 -22.21 5.40 25.33
CA LEU A 544 -22.00 6.17 24.10
C LEU A 544 -21.48 5.28 22.95
N GLN A 545 -20.48 4.43 23.23
CA GLN A 545 -19.95 3.50 22.23
C GLN A 545 -20.99 2.48 21.75
N ASN A 546 -21.87 2.00 22.65
CA ASN A 546 -23.00 1.14 22.29
C ASN A 546 -23.98 1.87 21.37
N LEU A 547 -24.43 3.06 21.76
CA LEU A 547 -25.46 3.79 21.00
C LEU A 547 -24.96 4.24 19.62
N VAL A 548 -23.70 4.69 19.52
CA VAL A 548 -23.13 5.06 18.21
C VAL A 548 -22.92 3.83 17.31
N ALA A 549 -22.57 2.66 17.87
CA ALA A 549 -22.51 1.41 17.12
C ALA A 549 -23.90 0.96 16.63
N VAL A 550 -24.93 1.11 17.45
CA VAL A 550 -26.34 0.85 17.07
C VAL A 550 -26.78 1.79 15.94
N LEU A 551 -26.43 3.08 16.03
CA LEU A 551 -26.80 4.09 15.02
C LEU A 551 -26.21 3.79 13.65
N GLU A 552 -24.96 3.31 13.62
CA GLU A 552 -24.21 3.01 12.39
C GLU A 552 -24.50 1.60 11.83
N CYS A 553 -25.08 0.70 12.61
CA CYS A 553 -25.32 -0.68 12.18
C CYS A 553 -26.24 -0.76 10.97
N THR A 554 -25.85 -1.56 9.98
CA THR A 554 -26.63 -1.75 8.73
C THR A 554 -27.59 -2.94 8.76
N SER A 555 -27.58 -3.79 9.80
CA SER A 555 -28.47 -4.93 9.93
C SER A 555 -29.17 -4.99 11.29
N LYS A 556 -30.50 -5.07 11.30
CA LYS A 556 -31.29 -5.19 12.53
C LYS A 556 -31.04 -6.51 13.29
N GLU A 557 -30.66 -7.57 12.57
CA GLU A 557 -30.40 -8.88 13.19
C GLU A 557 -29.15 -8.90 14.08
N MET A 558 -28.24 -7.94 13.88
CA MET A 558 -27.04 -7.79 14.72
C MET A 558 -27.32 -7.07 16.03
N LEU A 559 -28.40 -6.31 16.10
CA LEU A 559 -28.70 -5.49 17.26
C LEU A 559 -29.21 -6.32 18.44
N PRO A 560 -28.74 -6.08 19.66
CA PRO A 560 -29.35 -6.59 20.88
C PRO A 560 -30.85 -6.30 20.89
N LYS A 561 -31.66 -7.20 21.51
CA LYS A 561 -33.13 -7.11 21.49
C LYS A 561 -33.66 -5.75 21.95
N GLN A 562 -33.00 -5.15 22.91
CA GLN A 562 -33.36 -3.82 23.47
C GLN A 562 -33.24 -2.69 22.42
N TYR A 563 -32.35 -2.79 21.43
CA TYR A 563 -32.12 -1.76 20.43
C TYR A 563 -32.82 -2.02 19.08
N GLN A 564 -33.38 -3.21 18.86
CA GLN A 564 -34.01 -3.58 17.57
C GLN A 564 -35.18 -2.68 17.16
N ASN A 565 -35.91 -2.15 18.14
CA ASN A 565 -37.12 -1.32 17.95
C ASN A 565 -36.93 0.12 18.42
N ILE A 566 -35.72 0.58 18.73
CA ILE A 566 -35.48 1.94 19.17
C ILE A 566 -35.74 2.95 18.05
N GLN A 567 -36.46 4.03 18.36
CA GLN A 567 -36.65 5.10 17.39
C GLN A 567 -35.36 5.87 17.18
N ARG A 568 -35.00 6.08 15.92
CA ARG A 568 -33.72 6.75 15.54
C ARG A 568 -33.58 8.15 16.14
N SER A 569 -34.69 8.91 16.25
CA SER A 569 -34.71 10.24 16.90
C SER A 569 -34.37 10.18 18.39
N LYS A 570 -34.89 9.17 19.09
CA LYS A 570 -34.59 8.95 20.51
C LYS A 570 -33.10 8.57 20.68
N LEU A 571 -32.61 7.68 19.86
CA LEU A 571 -31.20 7.26 19.86
C LEU A 571 -30.23 8.45 19.65
N VAL A 572 -30.54 9.33 18.69
CA VAL A 572 -29.75 10.55 18.46
C VAL A 572 -29.78 11.51 19.63
N ALA A 573 -30.95 11.67 20.29
CA ALA A 573 -31.08 12.53 21.48
C ALA A 573 -30.24 11.99 22.65
N GLU A 574 -30.29 10.69 22.93
CA GLU A 574 -29.48 10.03 23.96
C GLU A 574 -27.98 10.16 23.71
N ILE A 575 -27.55 9.99 22.45
CA ILE A 575 -26.15 10.21 22.07
C ILE A 575 -25.72 11.65 22.32
N GLN A 576 -26.54 12.62 22.00
CA GLN A 576 -26.24 14.04 22.25
C GLN A 576 -26.15 14.35 23.74
N GLU A 577 -27.03 13.81 24.55
CA GLU A 577 -27.00 13.96 26.00
C GLU A 577 -25.71 13.38 26.61
N LEU A 578 -25.33 12.15 26.19
CA LEU A 578 -24.09 11.53 26.65
C LEU A 578 -22.85 12.31 26.25
N LYS A 579 -22.82 12.83 25.01
CA LYS A 579 -21.72 13.70 24.57
C LYS A 579 -21.58 14.96 25.41
N GLN A 580 -22.69 15.57 25.76
CA GLN A 580 -22.69 16.75 26.66
C GLN A 580 -22.15 16.39 28.05
N LEU A 581 -22.60 15.26 28.63
CA LEU A 581 -22.11 14.76 29.92
C LEU A 581 -20.60 14.48 29.92
N LEU A 582 -20.07 13.99 28.81
CA LEU A 582 -18.65 13.72 28.63
C LEU A 582 -17.82 14.97 28.22
N GLY A 583 -18.48 16.14 28.07
CA GLY A 583 -17.81 17.37 27.63
C GLY A 583 -17.39 17.41 26.16
N GLU A 584 -17.95 16.50 25.37
CA GLU A 584 -17.74 16.48 23.91
C GLU A 584 -18.71 17.42 23.19
N LYS A 585 -18.25 18.18 22.21
CA LYS A 585 -19.08 19.11 21.42
C LYS A 585 -19.71 18.43 20.20
#